data_57e0196dea00a5947fec479ad5afaf7f
#
_entry.id   57e0196dea00a5947fec479ad5afaf7f
#
_cell.length_a   1.000
_cell.length_b   1.000
_cell.length_c   1.000
_cell.angle_alpha   90.00
_cell.angle_beta   90.00
_cell.angle_gamma   90.00
#
_symmetry.space_group_name_H-M   'P 1'
#
loop_
_entity.id
_entity.type
_entity.pdbx_description
1 polymer ?
#
loop_
_entity_poly.entity_id
_entity_poly.type
_entity_poly.pdbx_seq_one_letter_code
_entity_poly.pdbx_strand_id
1 'polypeptide(L)'
;MADYIHMTHGKADQREELLKMLDLTFFSSEKDKGLTFMQLLPKLYKEQYKPAENNIILDVNGDMRAAVGLFYNTLTVGDEKLKIGGIGNVAVHPDHRGKGYMQFCMLLALDEMKQNMTDLSCLGGARQRYEHFSYEPAGIQTMFSYRKCNVVRTLGADRKSKFTIRELQADDTKYIKEICDIYNSRIFRMERPEEAMFDILHSWDTIPYVALENDEVKGWFAYYRDRQGLHEFIYKNEEDIEDLILLALENSGLDAVKIPVAVFDKPLYNYLALNCENYDIGHAEQFTVFCYENVIRAFLKLKTTYTNLPDGELKVFIQGEKLPEQLKITVKDNNVTVEETDEKPDIILKHLEAMRFIGSHYSEKRNDAPGFCNAWFPLPFYGYGLDNV
;
A
#
# COMPACT_ATOMS: atom_id res chain seq x y z
N MET A 1 10.77 -14.98 40.56
CA MET A 1 10.51 -13.52 40.51
C MET A 1 9.51 -13.30 39.39
N ALA A 2 8.61 -12.37 39.55
CA ALA A 2 7.72 -12.00 38.44
C ALA A 2 8.53 -11.27 37.38
N ASP A 3 8.27 -11.55 36.10
CA ASP A 3 8.91 -10.83 35.00
C ASP A 3 8.48 -9.35 35.03
N TYR A 4 9.47 -8.46 34.90
CA TYR A 4 9.21 -7.03 34.71
C TYR A 4 9.06 -6.79 33.20
N ILE A 5 7.87 -6.38 32.78
CA ILE A 5 7.55 -6.08 31.38
C ILE A 5 7.45 -4.55 31.25
N HIS A 6 8.17 -4.01 30.28
CA HIS A 6 8.11 -2.60 29.89
C HIS A 6 7.81 -2.50 28.40
N MET A 7 6.91 -1.58 28.03
CA MET A 7 6.51 -1.40 26.63
C MET A 7 6.39 0.10 26.31
N THR A 8 7.13 0.54 25.30
CA THR A 8 7.17 1.93 24.84
C THR A 8 7.77 2.00 23.44
N HIS A 9 7.75 3.19 22.82
CA HIS A 9 8.61 3.45 21.67
C HIS A 9 10.08 3.25 22.02
N GLY A 10 10.82 2.66 21.08
CA GLY A 10 12.25 2.46 21.23
C GLY A 10 13.03 3.77 21.27
N LYS A 11 14.29 3.67 21.67
CA LYS A 11 15.23 4.78 21.72
C LYS A 11 16.35 4.54 20.69
N ALA A 12 17.01 5.61 20.28
CA ALA A 12 18.08 5.56 19.27
C ALA A 12 19.17 4.52 19.59
N ASP A 13 19.52 4.35 20.86
CA ASP A 13 20.51 3.39 21.32
C ASP A 13 20.05 1.91 21.22
N GLN A 14 18.75 1.65 21.08
CA GLN A 14 18.20 0.30 20.89
C GLN A 14 18.16 -0.15 19.41
N ARG A 15 18.60 0.68 18.47
CA ARG A 15 18.55 0.37 17.03
C ARG A 15 19.23 -0.95 16.66
N GLU A 16 20.44 -1.19 17.15
CA GLU A 16 21.18 -2.41 16.81
C GLU A 16 20.53 -3.66 17.39
N GLU A 17 19.99 -3.58 18.60
CA GLU A 17 19.28 -4.68 19.23
C GLU A 17 17.98 -5.00 18.46
N LEU A 18 17.24 -3.96 18.06
CA LEU A 18 16.04 -4.10 17.23
C LEU A 18 16.38 -4.83 15.92
N LEU A 19 17.36 -4.36 15.17
CA LEU A 19 17.75 -4.98 13.89
C LEU A 19 18.15 -6.45 14.07
N LYS A 20 18.96 -6.78 15.10
CA LYS A 20 19.32 -8.17 15.40
C LYS A 20 18.11 -9.05 15.70
N MET A 21 17.13 -8.53 16.46
CA MET A 21 15.90 -9.27 16.77
C MET A 21 15.03 -9.48 15.53
N LEU A 22 14.93 -8.48 14.67
CA LEU A 22 14.17 -8.56 13.42
C LEU A 22 14.83 -9.57 12.46
N ASP A 23 16.14 -9.46 12.24
CA ASP A 23 16.89 -10.37 11.37
C ASP A 23 16.77 -11.81 11.87
N LEU A 24 16.90 -12.05 13.19
CA LEU A 24 16.70 -13.36 13.80
C LEU A 24 15.28 -13.90 13.57
N THR A 25 14.27 -13.01 13.61
CA THR A 25 12.86 -13.42 13.53
C THR A 25 12.43 -13.75 12.11
N PHE A 26 12.92 -13.00 11.12
CA PHE A 26 12.43 -13.07 9.73
C PHE A 26 13.39 -13.77 8.78
N PHE A 27 14.71 -13.70 9.00
CA PHE A 27 15.73 -14.24 8.08
C PHE A 27 16.49 -15.45 8.63
N SER A 28 15.87 -16.22 9.52
CA SER A 28 16.46 -17.44 10.07
C SER A 28 16.43 -18.63 9.11
N SER A 29 15.76 -18.54 7.97
CA SER A 29 15.67 -19.61 6.99
C SER A 29 16.90 -19.64 6.06
N GLU A 30 17.22 -20.84 5.51
CA GLU A 30 18.32 -20.99 4.53
C GLU A 30 18.07 -20.19 3.24
N LYS A 31 16.78 -19.89 2.89
CA LYS A 31 16.42 -19.11 1.70
C LYS A 31 16.75 -17.62 1.85
N ASP A 32 16.74 -17.12 3.08
CA ASP A 32 16.90 -15.71 3.39
C ASP A 32 18.33 -15.40 3.92
N LYS A 33 19.23 -16.38 3.82
CA LYS A 33 20.59 -16.30 4.37
C LYS A 33 21.37 -15.13 3.79
N GLY A 34 21.70 -14.18 4.65
CA GLY A 34 22.48 -12.99 4.31
C GLY A 34 21.66 -11.74 3.99
N LEU A 35 20.32 -11.82 3.95
CA LEU A 35 19.45 -10.65 3.88
C LEU A 35 19.26 -10.07 5.29
N THR A 36 19.18 -8.74 5.39
CA THR A 36 18.89 -8.01 6.62
C THR A 36 17.73 -7.04 6.41
N PHE A 37 17.08 -6.64 7.50
CA PHE A 37 16.01 -5.63 7.42
C PHE A 37 16.50 -4.30 6.84
N MET A 38 17.72 -3.90 7.14
CA MET A 38 18.31 -2.68 6.57
C MET A 38 18.51 -2.79 5.05
N GLN A 39 18.77 -3.99 4.52
CA GLN A 39 18.88 -4.22 3.07
C GLN A 39 17.51 -4.35 2.42
N LEU A 40 16.54 -5.00 3.08
CA LEU A 40 15.19 -5.19 2.57
C LEU A 40 14.40 -3.88 2.56
N LEU A 41 14.52 -3.07 3.60
CA LEU A 41 13.73 -1.85 3.81
C LEU A 41 14.62 -0.66 4.20
N PRO A 42 15.58 -0.25 3.32
CA PRO A 42 16.50 0.85 3.61
C PRO A 42 15.77 2.14 3.98
N LYS A 43 14.59 2.41 3.38
CA LYS A 43 13.71 3.56 3.66
C LYS A 43 13.21 3.65 5.11
N LEU A 44 13.31 2.58 5.89
CA LEU A 44 12.81 2.53 7.27
C LEU A 44 13.91 2.27 8.28
N TYR A 45 14.96 1.49 7.90
CA TYR A 45 15.92 0.94 8.86
C TYR A 45 17.32 1.55 8.78
N LYS A 46 17.64 2.43 7.82
CA LYS A 46 18.81 3.28 7.91
C LYS A 46 18.70 4.22 9.11
N GLU A 47 19.82 4.60 9.69
CA GLU A 47 19.90 5.39 10.93
C GLU A 47 19.11 6.71 10.84
N GLN A 48 19.18 7.39 9.69
CA GLN A 48 18.51 8.65 9.45
C GLN A 48 16.97 8.59 9.57
N TYR A 49 16.37 7.40 9.41
CA TYR A 49 14.93 7.19 9.53
C TYR A 49 14.49 6.77 10.94
N LYS A 50 15.41 6.78 11.91
CA LYS A 50 15.12 6.54 13.33
C LYS A 50 14.30 5.26 13.58
N PRO A 51 14.79 4.10 13.13
CA PRO A 51 14.00 2.87 13.17
C PRO A 51 13.48 2.47 14.54
N ALA A 52 14.27 2.62 15.61
CA ALA A 52 13.84 2.24 16.95
C ALA A 52 12.69 3.12 17.44
N GLU A 53 12.73 4.42 17.18
CA GLU A 53 11.72 5.39 17.62
C GLU A 53 10.37 5.17 16.90
N ASN A 54 10.37 4.56 15.72
CA ASN A 54 9.18 4.17 14.98
C ASN A 54 8.69 2.75 15.31
N ASN A 55 9.25 2.13 16.34
CA ASN A 55 8.87 0.80 16.79
C ASN A 55 8.38 0.83 18.24
N ILE A 56 7.24 0.22 18.49
CA ILE A 56 6.80 -0.13 19.83
C ILE A 56 7.56 -1.38 20.24
N ILE A 57 8.37 -1.25 21.29
CA ILE A 57 9.25 -2.31 21.80
C ILE A 57 8.71 -2.81 23.13
N LEU A 58 8.67 -4.13 23.30
CA LEU A 58 8.36 -4.79 24.55
C LEU A 58 9.60 -5.49 25.09
N ASP A 59 10.07 -5.00 26.24
CA ASP A 59 11.20 -5.56 26.98
C ASP A 59 10.71 -6.41 28.16
N VAL A 60 11.41 -7.50 28.41
CA VAL A 60 11.21 -8.34 29.59
C VAL A 60 12.52 -8.43 30.35
N ASN A 61 12.55 -7.91 31.58
CA ASN A 61 13.74 -7.83 32.43
C ASN A 61 14.93 -7.09 31.77
N GLY A 62 14.63 -6.14 30.88
CA GLY A 62 15.63 -5.34 30.17
C GLY A 62 16.09 -5.91 28.82
N ASP A 63 15.58 -7.05 28.40
CA ASP A 63 15.85 -7.64 27.08
C ASP A 63 14.65 -7.46 26.14
N MET A 64 14.90 -7.02 24.91
CA MET A 64 13.89 -6.88 23.87
C MET A 64 13.29 -8.23 23.48
N ARG A 65 11.97 -8.38 23.55
CA ARG A 65 11.26 -9.64 23.26
C ARG A 65 10.22 -9.53 22.17
N ALA A 66 9.71 -8.33 21.91
CA ALA A 66 8.80 -8.09 20.78
C ALA A 66 8.98 -6.67 20.27
N ALA A 67 8.64 -6.49 18.99
CA ALA A 67 8.56 -5.17 18.37
C ALA A 67 7.44 -5.14 17.33
N VAL A 68 6.81 -3.97 17.20
CA VAL A 68 5.85 -3.65 16.14
C VAL A 68 6.21 -2.28 15.58
N GLY A 69 6.53 -2.20 14.30
CA GLY A 69 6.75 -0.94 13.60
C GLY A 69 5.43 -0.22 13.37
N LEU A 70 5.40 1.08 13.67
CA LEU A 70 4.29 1.98 13.39
C LEU A 70 4.84 3.20 12.64
N PHE A 71 4.49 3.28 11.35
CA PHE A 71 5.03 4.27 10.42
C PHE A 71 3.89 5.15 9.91
N TYR A 72 3.88 6.41 10.31
CA TYR A 72 2.89 7.38 9.85
C TYR A 72 3.27 7.98 8.49
N ASN A 73 2.27 8.19 7.65
CA ASN A 73 2.41 8.87 6.38
C ASN A 73 1.13 9.67 6.04
N THR A 74 1.18 10.45 4.98
CA THR A 74 0.04 11.12 4.37
C THR A 74 -0.29 10.41 3.05
N LEU A 75 -1.54 9.98 2.90
CA LEU A 75 -2.08 9.43 1.66
C LEU A 75 -2.89 10.52 0.95
N THR A 76 -2.45 10.94 -0.22
CA THR A 76 -3.24 11.81 -1.11
C THR A 76 -4.17 10.95 -1.96
N VAL A 77 -5.47 11.27 -1.95
CA VAL A 77 -6.53 10.62 -2.71
C VAL A 77 -7.34 11.69 -3.43
N GLY A 78 -7.02 11.98 -4.69
CA GLY A 78 -7.55 13.17 -5.37
C GLY A 78 -7.05 14.46 -4.71
N ASP A 79 -8.00 15.27 -4.28
CA ASP A 79 -7.78 16.52 -3.51
C ASP A 79 -7.82 16.31 -1.99
N GLU A 80 -8.17 15.12 -1.53
CA GLU A 80 -8.22 14.79 -0.11
C GLU A 80 -6.86 14.27 0.38
N LYS A 81 -6.56 14.55 1.65
CA LYS A 81 -5.39 14.01 2.34
C LYS A 81 -5.85 13.23 3.55
N LEU A 82 -5.42 11.99 3.64
CA LEU A 82 -5.72 11.08 4.74
C LEU A 82 -4.44 10.78 5.52
N LYS A 83 -4.53 10.78 6.85
CA LYS A 83 -3.45 10.31 7.70
C LYS A 83 -3.50 8.79 7.75
N ILE A 84 -2.42 8.13 7.33
CA ILE A 84 -2.31 6.67 7.33
C ILE A 84 -1.22 6.20 8.28
N GLY A 85 -1.49 5.08 8.99
CA GLY A 85 -0.49 4.37 9.79
C GLY A 85 -0.19 3.01 9.16
N GLY A 86 1.06 2.77 8.79
CA GLY A 86 1.53 1.45 8.34
C GLY A 86 2.01 0.62 9.53
N ILE A 87 1.55 -0.62 9.64
CA ILE A 87 2.07 -1.59 10.61
C ILE A 87 3.06 -2.50 9.91
N GLY A 88 4.31 -2.49 10.35
CA GLY A 88 5.39 -3.31 9.82
C GLY A 88 6.07 -4.20 10.84
N ASN A 89 6.95 -5.06 10.40
CA ASN A 89 7.87 -5.89 11.21
C ASN A 89 7.29 -6.45 12.53
N VAL A 90 6.07 -6.94 12.51
CA VAL A 90 5.45 -7.53 13.71
C VAL A 90 6.24 -8.77 14.16
N ALA A 91 7.11 -8.60 15.15
CA ALA A 91 8.10 -9.57 15.59
C ALA A 91 7.95 -9.96 17.05
N VAL A 92 8.17 -11.23 17.32
CA VAL A 92 8.37 -11.77 18.67
C VAL A 92 9.56 -12.70 18.63
N HIS A 93 10.52 -12.50 19.56
CA HIS A 93 11.69 -13.36 19.70
C HIS A 93 11.26 -14.83 19.70
N PRO A 94 11.91 -15.70 18.92
CA PRO A 94 11.47 -17.10 18.75
C PRO A 94 11.20 -17.84 20.07
N ASP A 95 12.08 -17.69 21.07
CA ASP A 95 11.97 -18.37 22.36
C ASP A 95 10.88 -17.80 23.29
N HIS A 96 10.25 -16.69 22.88
CA HIS A 96 9.24 -15.98 23.67
C HIS A 96 7.86 -15.95 23.00
N ARG A 97 7.66 -16.72 21.94
CA ARG A 97 6.35 -16.87 21.27
C ARG A 97 5.31 -17.52 22.19
N GLY A 98 4.03 -17.28 21.91
CA GLY A 98 2.92 -17.83 22.68
C GLY A 98 2.61 -17.12 23.99
N LYS A 99 3.32 -16.04 24.35
CA LYS A 99 3.13 -15.28 25.59
C LYS A 99 2.24 -14.01 25.42
N GLY A 100 1.63 -13.81 24.25
CA GLY A 100 0.77 -12.66 23.98
C GLY A 100 1.50 -11.32 23.68
N TYR A 101 2.83 -11.30 23.59
CA TYR A 101 3.59 -10.06 23.43
C TYR A 101 3.26 -9.30 22.15
N MET A 102 3.05 -10.02 21.03
CA MET A 102 2.54 -9.42 19.79
C MET A 102 1.22 -8.67 20.02
N GLN A 103 0.29 -9.29 20.76
CA GLN A 103 -1.02 -8.71 21.01
C GLN A 103 -0.90 -7.39 21.79
N PHE A 104 -0.03 -7.33 22.80
CA PHE A 104 0.18 -6.10 23.56
C PHE A 104 0.71 -4.97 22.69
N CYS A 105 1.75 -5.24 21.87
CA CYS A 105 2.31 -4.22 20.99
C CYS A 105 1.30 -3.75 19.93
N MET A 106 0.53 -4.66 19.34
CA MET A 106 -0.50 -4.33 18.34
C MET A 106 -1.62 -3.47 18.94
N LEU A 107 -2.10 -3.80 20.15
CA LEU A 107 -3.14 -3.02 20.83
C LEU A 107 -2.65 -1.61 21.16
N LEU A 108 -1.38 -1.45 21.58
CA LEU A 108 -0.81 -0.13 21.82
C LEU A 108 -0.70 0.68 20.52
N ALA A 109 -0.26 0.05 19.41
CA ALA A 109 -0.20 0.69 18.09
C ALA A 109 -1.59 1.18 17.64
N LEU A 110 -2.63 0.36 17.78
CA LEU A 110 -4.00 0.75 17.45
C LEU A 110 -4.49 1.91 18.30
N ASP A 111 -4.22 1.87 19.61
CA ASP A 111 -4.60 2.94 20.54
C ASP A 111 -3.90 4.26 20.19
N GLU A 112 -2.62 4.21 19.88
CA GLU A 112 -1.85 5.37 19.45
C GLU A 112 -2.41 5.98 18.16
N MET A 113 -2.73 5.15 17.16
CA MET A 113 -3.34 5.62 15.90
C MET A 113 -4.68 6.31 16.15
N LYS A 114 -5.52 5.79 17.07
CA LYS A 114 -6.79 6.41 17.45
C LYS A 114 -6.56 7.78 18.11
N GLN A 115 -5.59 7.89 19.03
CA GLN A 115 -5.23 9.15 19.70
C GLN A 115 -4.65 10.17 18.73
N ASN A 116 -3.87 9.72 17.76
CA ASN A 116 -3.24 10.55 16.74
C ASN A 116 -4.17 10.94 15.59
N MET A 117 -5.49 10.67 15.69
CA MET A 117 -6.47 11.02 14.66
C MET A 117 -6.09 10.45 13.28
N THR A 118 -5.60 9.20 13.24
CA THR A 118 -5.34 8.48 12.01
C THR A 118 -6.67 8.15 11.32
N ASP A 119 -6.75 8.28 9.99
CA ASP A 119 -7.95 7.98 9.22
C ASP A 119 -8.06 6.49 8.90
N LEU A 120 -6.94 5.88 8.51
CA LEU A 120 -6.86 4.46 8.21
C LEU A 120 -5.47 3.90 8.50
N SER A 121 -5.40 2.57 8.57
CA SER A 121 -4.12 1.87 8.69
C SER A 121 -4.06 0.71 7.71
N CYS A 122 -2.84 0.32 7.31
CA CYS A 122 -2.59 -0.83 6.44
C CYS A 122 -1.48 -1.72 6.99
N LEU A 123 -1.54 -2.99 6.61
CA LEU A 123 -0.47 -3.96 6.85
C LEU A 123 -0.52 -5.11 5.83
N GLY A 124 0.63 -5.75 5.64
CA GLY A 124 0.74 -7.04 4.96
C GLY A 124 0.77 -8.21 5.94
N GLY A 125 0.28 -9.38 5.53
CA GLY A 125 0.41 -10.61 6.33
C GLY A 125 -0.80 -11.53 6.35
N ALA A 126 -0.79 -12.50 7.27
CA ALA A 126 -1.83 -13.53 7.34
C ALA A 126 -3.18 -12.95 7.82
N ARG A 127 -4.20 -12.95 6.95
CA ARG A 127 -5.53 -12.40 7.22
C ARG A 127 -6.10 -12.85 8.57
N GLN A 128 -6.12 -14.15 8.85
CA GLN A 128 -6.70 -14.70 10.08
C GLN A 128 -6.01 -14.20 11.35
N ARG A 129 -4.74 -13.81 11.27
CA ARG A 129 -4.00 -13.22 12.40
C ARG A 129 -4.43 -11.80 12.67
N TYR A 130 -4.58 -10.99 11.61
CA TYR A 130 -4.81 -9.56 11.74
C TYR A 130 -6.29 -9.17 11.77
N GLU A 131 -7.20 -10.09 11.41
CA GLU A 131 -8.64 -9.93 11.64
C GLU A 131 -8.96 -9.70 13.13
N HIS A 132 -8.19 -10.32 14.05
CA HIS A 132 -8.31 -10.09 15.50
C HIS A 132 -7.96 -8.65 15.93
N PHE A 133 -7.29 -7.90 15.06
CA PHE A 133 -6.94 -6.48 15.23
C PHE A 133 -7.74 -5.60 14.27
N SER A 134 -8.88 -6.10 13.80
CA SER A 134 -9.82 -5.36 12.95
C SER A 134 -9.34 -5.04 11.54
N TYR A 135 -8.27 -5.70 11.05
CA TYR A 135 -7.84 -5.59 9.67
C TYR A 135 -8.57 -6.58 8.76
N GLU A 136 -8.95 -6.11 7.58
CA GLU A 136 -9.62 -6.93 6.56
C GLU A 136 -9.01 -6.65 5.19
N PRO A 137 -8.81 -7.67 4.32
CA PRO A 137 -8.41 -7.47 2.93
C PRO A 137 -9.36 -6.55 2.20
N ALA A 138 -8.83 -5.51 1.57
CA ALA A 138 -9.62 -4.50 0.88
C ALA A 138 -8.94 -3.98 -0.39
N GLY A 139 -9.73 -3.30 -1.21
CA GLY A 139 -9.29 -2.71 -2.46
C GLY A 139 -9.22 -3.68 -3.63
N ILE A 140 -8.72 -3.17 -4.74
CA ILE A 140 -8.60 -3.91 -6.00
C ILE A 140 -7.23 -3.63 -6.58
N GLN A 141 -6.40 -4.67 -6.67
CA GLN A 141 -5.17 -4.66 -7.44
C GLN A 141 -5.31 -5.61 -8.62
N THR A 142 -5.03 -5.13 -9.81
CA THR A 142 -4.98 -5.97 -11.01
C THR A 142 -3.54 -6.21 -11.39
N MET A 143 -3.16 -7.47 -11.52
CA MET A 143 -1.83 -7.89 -11.95
C MET A 143 -1.91 -8.37 -13.40
N PHE A 144 -1.44 -7.56 -14.33
CA PHE A 144 -1.43 -7.89 -15.76
C PHE A 144 -0.17 -8.67 -16.11
N SER A 145 -0.33 -9.74 -16.92
CA SER A 145 0.78 -10.49 -17.52
C SER A 145 0.95 -10.06 -18.97
N TYR A 146 2.04 -9.36 -19.30
CA TYR A 146 2.34 -8.89 -20.64
C TYR A 146 3.54 -9.66 -21.23
N ARG A 147 3.37 -10.23 -22.43
CA ARG A 147 4.33 -11.17 -23.03
C ARG A 147 4.88 -10.65 -24.35
N LYS A 148 6.01 -11.21 -24.79
CA LYS A 148 6.60 -10.94 -26.11
C LYS A 148 5.62 -11.18 -27.26
N CYS A 149 4.78 -12.21 -27.19
CA CYS A 149 3.77 -12.46 -28.21
C CYS A 149 2.71 -11.34 -28.30
N ASN A 150 2.41 -10.66 -27.17
CA ASN A 150 1.52 -9.50 -27.19
C ASN A 150 2.16 -8.33 -27.96
N VAL A 151 3.48 -8.08 -27.76
CA VAL A 151 4.24 -7.08 -28.51
C VAL A 151 4.15 -7.36 -30.02
N VAL A 152 4.47 -8.60 -30.43
CA VAL A 152 4.43 -8.98 -31.82
C VAL A 152 3.06 -8.76 -32.45
N ARG A 153 2.00 -9.11 -31.72
CA ARG A 153 0.62 -8.95 -32.19
C ARG A 153 0.20 -7.49 -32.34
N THR A 154 0.59 -6.64 -31.38
CA THR A 154 0.10 -5.25 -31.30
C THR A 154 1.00 -4.26 -32.02
N LEU A 155 2.31 -4.46 -31.98
CA LEU A 155 3.32 -3.49 -32.41
C LEU A 155 4.21 -3.98 -33.55
N GLY A 156 4.19 -5.29 -33.82
CA GLY A 156 5.08 -5.94 -34.80
C GLY A 156 6.35 -6.50 -34.17
N ALA A 157 6.97 -7.46 -34.87
CA ALA A 157 8.10 -8.24 -34.37
C ALA A 157 9.38 -7.41 -34.12
N ASP A 158 9.57 -6.34 -34.89
CA ASP A 158 10.79 -5.51 -34.91
C ASP A 158 10.65 -4.25 -34.03
N ARG A 159 9.50 -4.06 -33.37
CA ARG A 159 9.26 -2.88 -32.53
C ARG A 159 10.15 -2.92 -31.29
N LYS A 160 10.91 -1.89 -31.10
CA LYS A 160 11.73 -1.64 -29.90
C LYS A 160 11.33 -0.33 -29.24
N SER A 161 11.60 -0.21 -27.94
CA SER A 161 11.42 1.04 -27.24
C SER A 161 12.32 2.13 -27.81
N LYS A 162 11.80 3.35 -27.89
CA LYS A 162 12.58 4.56 -28.22
C LYS A 162 13.40 5.06 -27.04
N PHE A 163 13.10 4.58 -25.81
CA PHE A 163 13.79 5.00 -24.59
C PHE A 163 15.09 4.25 -24.36
N THR A 164 16.05 4.94 -23.79
CA THR A 164 17.22 4.31 -23.15
C THR A 164 16.91 3.97 -21.70
N ILE A 165 17.62 2.98 -21.17
CA ILE A 165 17.42 2.50 -19.80
C ILE A 165 18.68 2.70 -18.97
N ARG A 166 18.48 3.07 -17.71
CA ARG A 166 19.54 3.19 -16.71
C ARG A 166 19.06 2.66 -15.37
N GLU A 167 19.86 1.83 -14.71
CA GLU A 167 19.66 1.49 -13.31
C GLU A 167 19.93 2.72 -12.44
N LEU A 168 18.97 3.07 -11.55
CA LEU A 168 19.06 4.26 -10.73
C LEU A 168 20.16 4.13 -9.67
N GLN A 169 21.06 5.10 -9.59
CA GLN A 169 22.13 5.17 -8.60
C GLN A 169 21.88 6.30 -7.59
N ALA A 170 22.52 6.21 -6.42
CA ALA A 170 22.32 7.18 -5.33
C ALA A 170 22.77 8.61 -5.68
N ASP A 171 23.70 8.76 -6.61
CA ASP A 171 24.24 10.05 -7.10
C ASP A 171 23.49 10.60 -8.30
N ASP A 172 22.45 9.92 -8.80
CA ASP A 172 21.59 10.37 -9.90
C ASP A 172 20.58 11.47 -9.45
N THR A 173 21.05 12.49 -8.75
CA THR A 173 20.21 13.52 -8.10
C THR A 173 19.25 14.21 -9.05
N LYS A 174 19.66 14.46 -10.32
CA LYS A 174 18.78 15.01 -11.36
C LYS A 174 17.58 14.09 -11.61
N TYR A 175 17.81 12.80 -11.83
CA TYR A 175 16.75 11.85 -12.14
C TYR A 175 15.87 11.61 -10.92
N ILE A 176 16.43 11.55 -9.71
CA ILE A 176 15.68 11.42 -8.45
C ILE A 176 14.69 12.56 -8.32
N LYS A 177 15.10 13.80 -8.60
CA LYS A 177 14.22 14.97 -8.58
C LYS A 177 13.09 14.86 -9.63
N GLU A 178 13.42 14.50 -10.86
CA GLU A 178 12.41 14.32 -11.93
C GLU A 178 11.42 13.19 -11.58
N ILE A 179 11.88 12.08 -10.98
CA ILE A 179 11.03 11.00 -10.45
C ILE A 179 10.08 11.54 -9.38
N CYS A 180 10.59 12.34 -8.43
CA CYS A 180 9.76 12.97 -7.39
C CYS A 180 8.68 13.87 -7.99
N ASP A 181 9.02 14.69 -8.99
CA ASP A 181 8.08 15.59 -9.66
C ASP A 181 6.97 14.79 -10.37
N ILE A 182 7.33 13.71 -11.10
CA ILE A 182 6.37 12.83 -11.76
C ILE A 182 5.50 12.13 -10.73
N TYR A 183 6.08 11.57 -9.66
CA TYR A 183 5.33 10.88 -8.61
C TYR A 183 4.36 11.83 -7.89
N ASN A 184 4.79 13.04 -7.56
CA ASN A 184 3.99 14.06 -6.89
C ASN A 184 2.84 14.60 -7.76
N SER A 185 2.86 14.40 -9.08
CA SER A 185 1.74 14.74 -9.97
C SER A 185 0.62 13.68 -9.97
N ARG A 186 0.83 12.49 -9.36
CA ARG A 186 -0.18 11.41 -9.35
C ARG A 186 -1.36 11.76 -8.47
N ILE A 187 -2.56 11.46 -8.95
CA ILE A 187 -3.83 11.67 -8.22
C ILE A 187 -3.96 10.83 -6.94
N PHE A 188 -3.24 9.71 -6.88
CA PHE A 188 -3.16 8.82 -5.71
C PHE A 188 -1.70 8.55 -5.39
N ARG A 189 -1.27 8.85 -4.17
CA ARG A 189 0.11 8.66 -3.74
C ARG A 189 0.29 8.74 -2.22
N MET A 190 1.26 8.00 -1.70
CA MET A 190 1.86 8.27 -0.39
C MET A 190 2.81 9.48 -0.50
N GLU A 191 3.05 10.18 0.59
CA GLU A 191 4.09 11.21 0.61
C GLU A 191 5.47 10.55 0.59
N ARG A 192 6.31 10.94 -0.40
CA ARG A 192 7.69 10.45 -0.56
C ARG A 192 8.65 11.64 -0.57
N PRO A 193 9.41 11.86 0.52
CA PRO A 193 10.45 12.88 0.54
C PRO A 193 11.54 12.59 -0.51
N GLU A 194 12.06 13.66 -1.16
CA GLU A 194 13.09 13.52 -2.20
C GLU A 194 14.34 12.79 -1.67
N GLU A 195 14.76 13.10 -0.44
CA GLU A 195 15.90 12.48 0.22
C GLU A 195 15.72 10.98 0.52
N ALA A 196 14.47 10.49 0.55
CA ALA A 196 14.14 9.08 0.77
C ALA A 196 13.85 8.33 -0.53
N MET A 197 13.67 9.01 -1.66
CA MET A 197 13.20 8.40 -2.91
C MET A 197 14.10 7.27 -3.37
N PHE A 198 15.43 7.43 -3.32
CA PHE A 198 16.37 6.37 -3.66
C PHE A 198 16.17 5.13 -2.79
N ASP A 199 16.06 5.30 -1.47
CA ASP A 199 15.86 4.21 -0.52
C ASP A 199 14.48 3.54 -0.66
N ILE A 200 13.44 4.33 -0.99
CA ILE A 200 12.11 3.80 -1.28
C ILE A 200 12.16 2.89 -2.51
N LEU A 201 12.77 3.35 -3.60
CA LEU A 201 12.86 2.60 -4.86
C LEU A 201 13.74 1.34 -4.76
N HIS A 202 14.64 1.27 -3.77
CA HIS A 202 15.48 0.10 -3.48
C HIS A 202 14.95 -0.76 -2.32
N SER A 203 13.76 -0.47 -1.80
CA SER A 203 13.12 -1.29 -0.76
C SER A 203 12.52 -2.56 -1.34
N TRP A 204 12.28 -3.56 -0.48
CA TRP A 204 11.74 -4.87 -0.87
C TRP A 204 12.62 -5.65 -1.85
N ASP A 205 13.94 -5.47 -1.74
CA ASP A 205 14.93 -6.13 -2.60
C ASP A 205 14.68 -5.90 -4.10
N THR A 206 14.27 -4.68 -4.46
CA THR A 206 13.98 -4.29 -5.84
C THR A 206 15.19 -3.68 -6.54
N ILE A 207 15.14 -3.70 -7.87
CA ILE A 207 16.10 -3.04 -8.75
C ILE A 207 15.34 -2.02 -9.59
N PRO A 208 15.45 -0.71 -9.29
CA PRO A 208 14.79 0.34 -10.04
C PRO A 208 15.55 0.72 -11.31
N TYR A 209 14.82 0.90 -12.39
CA TYR A 209 15.32 1.38 -13.68
C TYR A 209 14.55 2.62 -14.12
N VAL A 210 15.28 3.59 -14.65
CA VAL A 210 14.73 4.83 -15.20
C VAL A 210 14.76 4.75 -16.73
N ALA A 211 13.64 5.11 -17.36
CA ALA A 211 13.52 5.25 -18.81
C ALA A 211 13.79 6.70 -19.22
N LEU A 212 14.69 6.92 -20.14
CA LEU A 212 15.16 8.22 -20.58
C LEU A 212 14.96 8.44 -22.08
N GLU A 213 14.54 9.64 -22.45
CA GLU A 213 14.56 10.16 -23.81
C GLU A 213 15.18 11.57 -23.79
N ASN A 214 16.27 11.78 -24.54
CA ASN A 214 17.02 13.05 -24.56
C ASN A 214 17.46 13.51 -23.16
N ASP A 215 17.88 12.59 -22.30
CA ASP A 215 18.33 12.84 -20.91
C ASP A 215 17.21 13.34 -19.97
N GLU A 216 15.94 13.14 -20.32
CA GLU A 216 14.76 13.40 -19.49
C GLU A 216 14.08 12.11 -19.06
N VAL A 217 13.57 12.06 -17.82
CA VAL A 217 12.82 10.92 -17.30
C VAL A 217 11.44 10.84 -17.97
N LYS A 218 11.14 9.67 -18.58
CA LYS A 218 9.83 9.35 -19.16
C LYS A 218 9.01 8.40 -18.28
N GLY A 219 9.67 7.77 -17.32
CA GLY A 219 9.07 6.90 -16.34
C GLY A 219 10.11 6.01 -15.69
N TRP A 220 9.65 5.17 -14.79
CA TRP A 220 10.50 4.16 -14.15
C TRP A 220 9.70 2.92 -13.80
N PHE A 221 10.43 1.84 -13.54
CA PHE A 221 9.90 0.61 -12.98
C PHE A 221 10.91 -0.04 -12.05
N ALA A 222 10.40 -0.73 -11.04
CA ALA A 222 11.23 -1.47 -10.08
C ALA A 222 10.88 -2.95 -10.15
N TYR A 223 11.86 -3.79 -10.50
CA TYR A 223 11.67 -5.24 -10.52
C TYR A 223 11.80 -5.85 -9.13
N TYR A 224 11.07 -6.97 -8.90
CA TYR A 224 11.56 -7.97 -7.97
C TYR A 224 12.92 -8.51 -8.44
N ARG A 225 13.76 -8.99 -7.52
CA ARG A 225 15.11 -9.50 -7.86
C ARG A 225 15.09 -10.61 -8.93
N ASP A 226 14.06 -11.45 -8.96
CA ASP A 226 13.89 -12.50 -9.97
C ASP A 226 13.41 -11.98 -11.33
N ARG A 227 13.12 -10.69 -11.44
CA ARG A 227 12.61 -9.98 -12.63
C ARG A 227 11.31 -10.50 -13.23
N GLN A 228 10.59 -11.41 -12.56
CA GLN A 228 9.31 -11.93 -13.05
C GLN A 228 8.15 -10.95 -12.95
N GLY A 229 8.27 -9.95 -12.05
CA GLY A 229 7.25 -8.93 -11.85
C GLY A 229 7.86 -7.60 -11.44
N LEU A 230 7.02 -6.58 -11.52
CA LEU A 230 7.32 -5.24 -11.08
C LEU A 230 6.65 -4.98 -9.72
N HIS A 231 7.38 -4.34 -8.82
CA HIS A 231 6.82 -3.75 -7.61
C HIS A 231 6.11 -2.44 -7.92
N GLU A 232 6.67 -1.69 -8.87
CA GLU A 232 6.14 -0.39 -9.28
C GLU A 232 6.41 -0.17 -10.77
N PHE A 233 5.47 0.50 -11.42
CA PHE A 233 5.55 0.94 -12.81
C PHE A 233 4.87 2.30 -12.92
N ILE A 234 5.63 3.35 -13.22
CA ILE A 234 5.15 4.72 -13.31
C ILE A 234 5.65 5.36 -14.62
N TYR A 235 4.74 5.96 -15.35
CA TYR A 235 4.99 6.68 -16.59
C TYR A 235 4.77 8.19 -16.39
N LYS A 236 5.44 9.03 -17.20
CA LYS A 236 5.28 10.49 -17.18
C LYS A 236 4.01 10.92 -17.91
N ASN A 237 3.83 10.49 -19.16
CA ASN A 237 2.67 10.80 -20.00
C ASN A 237 2.07 9.50 -20.57
N GLU A 238 0.79 9.56 -20.98
CA GLU A 238 0.09 8.38 -21.53
C GLU A 238 0.78 7.82 -22.79
N GLU A 239 1.34 8.68 -23.65
CA GLU A 239 2.09 8.27 -24.83
C GLU A 239 3.39 7.53 -24.53
N ASP A 240 3.86 7.56 -23.31
CA ASP A 240 5.09 6.88 -22.86
C ASP A 240 4.85 5.42 -22.43
N ILE A 241 3.58 5.05 -22.18
CA ILE A 241 3.18 3.73 -21.63
C ILE A 241 3.72 2.58 -22.47
N GLU A 242 3.48 2.62 -23.78
CA GLU A 242 3.87 1.53 -24.70
C GLU A 242 5.37 1.31 -24.68
N ASP A 243 6.15 2.37 -24.87
CA ASP A 243 7.61 2.30 -24.90
C ASP A 243 8.20 1.88 -23.55
N LEU A 244 7.58 2.30 -22.44
CA LEU A 244 8.01 1.91 -21.10
C LEU A 244 7.73 0.41 -20.81
N ILE A 245 6.58 -0.12 -21.25
CA ILE A 245 6.27 -1.56 -21.13
C ILE A 245 7.24 -2.40 -21.99
N LEU A 246 7.53 -1.96 -23.23
CA LEU A 246 8.52 -2.61 -24.09
C LEU A 246 9.87 -2.66 -23.40
N LEU A 247 10.32 -1.53 -22.87
CA LEU A 247 11.60 -1.44 -22.20
C LEU A 247 11.68 -2.36 -20.97
N ALA A 248 10.60 -2.41 -20.17
CA ALA A 248 10.52 -3.32 -19.02
C ALA A 248 10.59 -4.79 -19.47
N LEU A 249 9.86 -5.17 -20.53
CA LEU A 249 9.88 -6.53 -21.02
C LEU A 249 11.25 -6.92 -21.61
N GLU A 250 11.86 -6.05 -22.41
CA GLU A 250 13.19 -6.28 -22.99
C GLU A 250 14.26 -6.43 -21.91
N ASN A 251 14.26 -5.52 -20.91
CA ASN A 251 15.26 -5.52 -19.84
C ASN A 251 15.09 -6.68 -18.84
N SER A 252 13.88 -7.24 -18.71
CA SER A 252 13.66 -8.41 -17.86
C SER A 252 14.46 -9.64 -18.32
N GLY A 253 14.69 -9.75 -19.63
CA GLY A 253 15.26 -10.93 -20.27
C GLY A 253 14.30 -12.12 -20.34
N LEU A 254 13.08 -11.99 -19.84
CA LEU A 254 12.05 -13.03 -19.76
C LEU A 254 11.06 -12.94 -20.92
N ASP A 255 10.20 -13.96 -21.08
CA ASP A 255 9.11 -13.97 -22.05
C ASP A 255 7.90 -13.14 -21.61
N ALA A 256 7.76 -12.88 -20.32
CA ALA A 256 6.66 -12.16 -19.72
C ALA A 256 7.11 -11.29 -18.54
N VAL A 257 6.40 -10.19 -18.30
CA VAL A 257 6.52 -9.35 -17.10
C VAL A 257 5.13 -9.16 -16.49
N LYS A 258 5.06 -9.20 -15.15
CA LYS A 258 3.83 -8.90 -14.40
C LYS A 258 3.84 -7.45 -13.95
N ILE A 259 2.78 -6.73 -14.25
CA ILE A 259 2.63 -5.29 -13.98
C ILE A 259 1.44 -5.06 -13.06
N PRO A 260 1.64 -4.54 -11.83
CA PRO A 260 0.56 -4.18 -10.93
C PRO A 260 -0.07 -2.86 -11.35
N VAL A 261 -1.40 -2.81 -11.43
CA VAL A 261 -2.11 -1.61 -11.88
C VAL A 261 -3.31 -1.33 -10.99
N ALA A 262 -3.45 -0.06 -10.59
CA ALA A 262 -4.63 0.44 -9.92
C ALA A 262 -5.80 0.63 -10.89
N VAL A 263 -7.04 0.36 -10.44
CA VAL A 263 -8.23 0.49 -11.29
C VAL A 263 -8.53 1.93 -11.73
N PHE A 264 -7.99 2.91 -11.03
CA PHE A 264 -8.11 4.33 -11.34
C PHE A 264 -7.03 4.84 -12.29
N ASP A 265 -5.97 4.11 -12.55
CA ASP A 265 -4.98 4.42 -13.58
C ASP A 265 -5.51 3.95 -14.95
N LYS A 266 -6.52 4.65 -15.45
CA LYS A 266 -7.26 4.23 -16.66
C LYS A 266 -6.42 4.11 -17.92
N PRO A 267 -5.47 5.01 -18.20
CA PRO A 267 -4.64 4.89 -19.40
C PRO A 267 -3.85 3.56 -19.41
N LEU A 268 -3.12 3.27 -18.34
CA LEU A 268 -2.33 2.03 -18.24
C LEU A 268 -3.24 0.81 -18.16
N TYR A 269 -4.32 0.89 -17.36
CA TYR A 269 -5.27 -0.21 -17.20
C TYR A 269 -5.90 -0.61 -18.53
N ASN A 270 -6.40 0.36 -19.30
CA ASN A 270 -7.04 0.11 -20.59
C ASN A 270 -6.07 -0.45 -21.62
N TYR A 271 -4.84 0.12 -21.67
CA TYR A 271 -3.81 -0.39 -22.59
C TYR A 271 -3.51 -1.87 -22.32
N LEU A 272 -3.26 -2.22 -21.06
CA LEU A 272 -2.94 -3.59 -20.67
C LEU A 272 -4.13 -4.54 -20.81
N ALA A 273 -5.33 -4.13 -20.41
CA ALA A 273 -6.53 -4.97 -20.52
C ALA A 273 -6.87 -5.37 -21.96
N LEU A 274 -6.56 -4.50 -22.94
CA LEU A 274 -6.76 -4.79 -24.35
C LEU A 274 -5.64 -5.63 -24.98
N ASN A 275 -4.43 -5.60 -24.42
CA ASN A 275 -3.24 -6.10 -25.07
C ASN A 275 -2.50 -7.21 -24.31
N CYS A 276 -2.82 -7.48 -23.03
CA CYS A 276 -2.14 -8.50 -22.24
C CYS A 276 -2.55 -9.93 -22.61
N GLU A 277 -1.79 -10.90 -22.12
CA GLU A 277 -2.12 -12.34 -22.24
C GLU A 277 -3.25 -12.72 -21.26
N ASN A 278 -3.11 -12.32 -20.01
CA ASN A 278 -4.08 -12.53 -18.94
C ASN A 278 -3.87 -11.53 -17.80
N TYR A 279 -4.80 -11.51 -16.87
CA TYR A 279 -4.68 -10.74 -15.63
C TYR A 279 -5.37 -11.45 -14.47
N ASP A 280 -4.88 -11.17 -13.26
CA ASP A 280 -5.46 -11.62 -12.00
C ASP A 280 -5.93 -10.41 -11.20
N ILE A 281 -7.10 -10.53 -10.55
CA ILE A 281 -7.63 -9.49 -9.66
C ILE A 281 -7.53 -10.00 -8.23
N GLY A 282 -6.86 -9.23 -7.38
CA GLY A 282 -6.72 -9.50 -5.95
C GLY A 282 -7.10 -8.28 -5.09
N HIS A 283 -7.03 -8.45 -3.79
CA HIS A 283 -7.06 -7.32 -2.86
C HIS A 283 -5.70 -6.59 -2.89
N ALA A 284 -5.73 -5.29 -2.56
CA ALA A 284 -4.50 -4.49 -2.50
C ALA A 284 -3.68 -4.85 -1.25
N GLU A 285 -4.22 -4.59 -0.08
CA GLU A 285 -3.61 -4.85 1.23
C GLU A 285 -4.70 -5.17 2.26
N GLN A 286 -4.31 -5.35 3.53
CA GLN A 286 -5.27 -5.37 4.63
C GLN A 286 -5.34 -3.99 5.27
N PHE A 287 -6.56 -3.51 5.47
CA PHE A 287 -6.82 -2.18 6.02
C PHE A 287 -7.71 -2.25 7.24
N THR A 288 -7.60 -1.25 8.12
CA THR A 288 -8.60 -0.87 9.11
C THR A 288 -8.85 0.63 9.03
N VAL A 289 -10.09 1.06 9.23
CA VAL A 289 -10.52 2.46 9.13
C VAL A 289 -10.88 2.99 10.51
N PHE A 290 -10.35 4.17 10.86
CA PHE A 290 -10.63 4.86 12.12
C PHE A 290 -11.57 6.07 11.94
N CYS A 291 -11.68 6.61 10.70
CA CYS A 291 -12.60 7.67 10.32
C CYS A 291 -13.26 7.32 8.99
N TYR A 292 -14.46 6.73 9.06
CA TYR A 292 -15.18 6.29 7.86
C TYR A 292 -15.65 7.45 7.00
N GLU A 293 -16.04 8.57 7.61
CA GLU A 293 -16.43 9.78 6.87
C GLU A 293 -15.36 10.21 5.88
N ASN A 294 -14.13 10.45 6.37
CA ASN A 294 -13.02 10.91 5.55
C ASN A 294 -12.64 9.89 4.46
N VAL A 295 -12.54 8.62 4.85
CA VAL A 295 -12.13 7.54 3.93
C VAL A 295 -13.17 7.32 2.84
N ILE A 296 -14.46 7.20 3.18
CA ILE A 296 -15.52 6.99 2.19
C ILE A 296 -15.59 8.18 1.24
N ARG A 297 -15.54 9.42 1.77
CA ARG A 297 -15.56 10.63 0.94
C ARG A 297 -14.41 10.67 -0.04
N ALA A 298 -13.18 10.48 0.43
CA ALA A 298 -11.99 10.54 -0.42
C ALA A 298 -12.00 9.49 -1.53
N PHE A 299 -12.27 8.24 -1.19
CA PHE A 299 -12.23 7.16 -2.17
C PHE A 299 -13.44 7.11 -3.11
N LEU A 300 -14.63 7.54 -2.68
CA LEU A 300 -15.76 7.71 -3.62
C LEU A 300 -15.51 8.86 -4.60
N LYS A 301 -14.97 9.99 -4.14
CA LYS A 301 -14.54 11.07 -5.03
C LYS A 301 -13.48 10.59 -6.04
N LEU A 302 -12.47 9.83 -5.59
CA LEU A 302 -11.53 9.20 -6.51
C LEU A 302 -12.24 8.30 -7.52
N LYS A 303 -13.24 7.54 -7.07
CA LYS A 303 -13.99 6.63 -7.95
C LYS A 303 -14.76 7.37 -9.03
N THR A 304 -15.32 8.55 -8.74
CA THR A 304 -16.01 9.38 -9.75
C THR A 304 -15.10 9.92 -10.84
N THR A 305 -13.78 9.93 -10.65
CA THR A 305 -12.83 10.39 -11.69
C THR A 305 -12.68 9.41 -12.85
N TYR A 306 -13.05 8.15 -12.64
CA TYR A 306 -12.86 7.11 -13.66
C TYR A 306 -14.11 6.28 -13.98
N THR A 307 -15.23 6.49 -13.26
CA THR A 307 -16.51 5.87 -13.56
C THR A 307 -17.68 6.76 -13.08
N ASN A 308 -18.79 6.76 -13.79
CA ASN A 308 -19.99 7.43 -13.33
C ASN A 308 -20.68 6.56 -12.27
N LEU A 309 -20.99 7.15 -11.14
CA LEU A 309 -21.71 6.49 -10.07
C LEU A 309 -23.21 6.81 -10.19
N PRO A 310 -24.10 5.83 -9.97
CA PRO A 310 -25.53 6.09 -9.94
C PRO A 310 -25.89 6.99 -8.76
N ASP A 311 -26.86 7.88 -8.98
CA ASP A 311 -27.44 8.72 -7.93
C ASP A 311 -28.06 7.87 -6.83
N GLY A 312 -27.93 8.31 -5.59
CA GLY A 312 -28.49 7.63 -4.43
C GLY A 312 -28.14 8.30 -3.11
N GLU A 313 -28.78 7.82 -2.06
CA GLU A 313 -28.56 8.21 -0.68
C GLU A 313 -28.53 6.94 0.19
N LEU A 314 -27.52 6.79 1.01
CA LEU A 314 -27.37 5.70 1.98
C LEU A 314 -27.07 6.28 3.36
N LYS A 315 -27.90 5.92 4.34
CA LYS A 315 -27.63 6.20 5.75
C LYS A 315 -27.11 4.96 6.44
N VAL A 316 -25.91 5.04 6.97
CA VAL A 316 -25.22 3.92 7.60
C VAL A 316 -24.79 4.25 9.01
N PHE A 317 -25.05 3.33 9.95
CA PHE A 317 -24.46 3.37 11.29
C PHE A 317 -23.35 2.35 11.37
N ILE A 318 -22.14 2.80 11.70
CA ILE A 318 -20.94 1.96 11.79
C ILE A 318 -20.45 1.96 13.24
N GLN A 319 -20.36 0.77 13.85
CA GLN A 319 -19.66 0.57 15.12
C GLN A 319 -18.16 0.50 14.85
N GLY A 320 -17.55 1.69 14.66
CA GLY A 320 -16.14 1.81 14.27
C GLY A 320 -15.16 1.47 15.40
N GLU A 321 -13.88 1.35 15.05
CA GLU A 321 -12.78 1.06 15.99
C GLU A 321 -12.50 2.22 16.96
N LYS A 322 -12.69 3.46 16.54
CA LYS A 322 -12.44 4.63 17.35
C LYS A 322 -13.71 5.09 18.09
N LEU A 323 -14.72 5.43 17.32
CA LEU A 323 -16.04 5.86 17.76
C LEU A 323 -17.08 5.32 16.80
N PRO A 324 -18.34 5.15 17.23
CA PRO A 324 -19.44 4.93 16.30
C PRO A 324 -19.62 6.17 15.40
N GLU A 325 -19.85 5.92 14.11
CA GLU A 325 -20.15 6.95 13.11
C GLU A 325 -21.52 6.68 12.50
N GLN A 326 -22.38 7.69 12.44
CA GLN A 326 -23.66 7.63 11.71
C GLN A 326 -23.59 8.61 10.57
N LEU A 327 -23.52 8.08 9.34
CA LEU A 327 -23.19 8.83 8.15
C LEU A 327 -24.31 8.79 7.13
N LYS A 328 -24.51 9.91 6.44
CA LYS A 328 -25.29 10.01 5.21
C LYS A 328 -24.33 10.19 4.04
N ILE A 329 -24.33 9.21 3.14
CA ILE A 329 -23.55 9.19 1.91
C ILE A 329 -24.48 9.51 0.78
N THR A 330 -24.21 10.58 0.02
CA THR A 330 -25.02 10.99 -1.13
C THR A 330 -24.14 11.07 -2.37
N VAL A 331 -24.61 10.46 -3.44
CA VAL A 331 -24.06 10.68 -4.79
C VAL A 331 -25.18 11.29 -5.63
N LYS A 332 -24.92 12.46 -6.22
CA LYS A 332 -25.84 13.13 -7.12
C LYS A 332 -25.08 13.79 -8.26
N ASP A 333 -25.46 13.49 -9.49
CA ASP A 333 -24.76 14.01 -10.69
C ASP A 333 -23.23 13.80 -10.61
N ASN A 334 -22.81 12.62 -10.16
CA ASN A 334 -21.41 12.22 -9.91
C ASN A 334 -20.68 13.05 -8.84
N ASN A 335 -21.38 13.89 -8.06
CA ASN A 335 -20.85 14.59 -6.89
C ASN A 335 -21.09 13.77 -5.63
N VAL A 336 -20.08 13.67 -4.78
CA VAL A 336 -20.10 12.88 -3.54
C VAL A 336 -20.10 13.80 -2.32
N THR A 337 -21.04 13.58 -1.42
CA THR A 337 -21.02 14.13 -0.06
C THR A 337 -21.12 13.00 0.95
N VAL A 338 -20.37 13.12 2.06
CA VAL A 338 -20.46 12.23 3.22
C VAL A 338 -20.47 13.13 4.44
N GLU A 339 -21.50 13.01 5.26
CA GLU A 339 -21.72 13.88 6.42
C GLU A 339 -22.34 13.09 7.59
N GLU A 340 -22.09 13.54 8.81
CA GLU A 340 -22.77 13.00 9.98
C GLU A 340 -24.28 13.28 9.90
N THR A 341 -25.10 12.39 10.43
CA THR A 341 -26.56 12.52 10.43
C THR A 341 -27.20 11.86 11.65
N ASP A 342 -28.31 12.42 12.11
CA ASP A 342 -29.17 11.82 13.16
C ASP A 342 -30.36 11.03 12.56
N GLU A 343 -30.47 10.96 11.23
CA GLU A 343 -31.54 10.24 10.55
C GLU A 343 -31.42 8.72 10.77
N LYS A 344 -32.56 8.03 10.85
CA LYS A 344 -32.57 6.57 11.06
C LYS A 344 -31.72 5.88 9.98
N PRO A 345 -30.75 5.04 10.36
CA PRO A 345 -29.88 4.35 9.40
C PRO A 345 -30.67 3.30 8.58
N ASP A 346 -30.31 3.19 7.32
CA ASP A 346 -30.80 2.15 6.41
C ASP A 346 -30.13 0.80 6.72
N ILE A 347 -28.87 0.86 7.16
CA ILE A 347 -28.07 -0.31 7.52
C ILE A 347 -27.19 -0.03 8.74
N ILE A 348 -26.99 -1.07 9.58
CA ILE A 348 -26.12 -1.05 10.76
C ILE A 348 -25.02 -2.07 10.56
N LEU A 349 -23.76 -1.66 10.71
CA LEU A 349 -22.58 -2.47 10.47
C LEU A 349 -21.65 -2.46 11.69
N LYS A 350 -21.19 -3.63 12.10
CA LYS A 350 -20.02 -3.76 12.96
C LYS A 350 -18.75 -3.43 12.16
N HIS A 351 -17.66 -3.13 12.84
CA HIS A 351 -16.43 -2.68 12.18
C HIS A 351 -15.98 -3.58 11.02
N LEU A 352 -15.79 -4.89 11.24
CA LEU A 352 -15.37 -5.81 10.19
C LEU A 352 -16.42 -5.97 9.07
N GLU A 353 -17.72 -5.88 9.41
CA GLU A 353 -18.78 -5.86 8.39
C GLU A 353 -18.68 -4.59 7.53
N ALA A 354 -18.39 -3.44 8.16
CA ALA A 354 -18.18 -2.17 7.45
C ALA A 354 -16.94 -2.23 6.56
N MET A 355 -15.81 -2.76 7.06
CA MET A 355 -14.61 -2.96 6.26
C MET A 355 -14.88 -3.82 5.01
N ARG A 356 -15.61 -4.93 5.17
CA ARG A 356 -16.04 -5.78 4.04
C ARG A 356 -17.02 -5.07 3.12
N PHE A 357 -17.95 -4.30 3.69
CA PHE A 357 -18.95 -3.55 2.93
C PHE A 357 -18.31 -2.53 2.00
N ILE A 358 -17.37 -1.72 2.53
CA ILE A 358 -16.74 -0.65 1.75
C ILE A 358 -15.53 -1.10 0.95
N GLY A 359 -14.80 -2.14 1.37
CA GLY A 359 -13.47 -2.44 0.82
C GLY A 359 -13.32 -3.78 0.10
N SER A 360 -14.13 -4.78 0.43
CA SER A 360 -13.97 -6.11 -0.17
C SER A 360 -14.78 -6.29 -1.44
N HIS A 361 -14.30 -7.13 -2.34
CA HIS A 361 -14.98 -7.48 -3.59
C HIS A 361 -16.36 -8.10 -3.31
N TYR A 362 -16.45 -8.94 -2.29
CA TYR A 362 -17.69 -9.54 -1.82
C TYR A 362 -18.02 -9.08 -0.40
N SER A 363 -19.28 -8.68 -0.19
CA SER A 363 -19.85 -8.42 1.13
C SER A 363 -21.30 -8.87 1.17
N GLU A 364 -21.62 -9.78 2.09
CA GLU A 364 -22.97 -10.24 2.30
C GLU A 364 -23.94 -9.07 2.64
N LYS A 365 -23.46 -8.13 3.46
CA LYS A 365 -24.23 -6.95 3.88
C LYS A 365 -24.61 -6.01 2.75
N ARG A 366 -23.93 -6.05 1.59
CA ARG A 366 -24.37 -5.26 0.43
C ARG A 366 -25.67 -5.76 -0.19
N ASN A 367 -26.06 -7.00 0.06
CA ASN A 367 -27.35 -7.55 -0.37
C ASN A 367 -28.52 -6.93 0.41
N ASP A 368 -28.27 -6.42 1.63
CA ASP A 368 -29.26 -5.78 2.49
C ASP A 368 -29.38 -4.26 2.19
N ALA A 369 -28.48 -3.72 1.36
CA ALA A 369 -28.42 -2.31 0.99
C ALA A 369 -29.07 -2.04 -0.37
N PRO A 370 -29.43 -0.77 -0.70
CA PRO A 370 -29.91 -0.39 -2.02
C PRO A 370 -28.97 -0.82 -3.14
N GLY A 371 -29.50 -1.21 -4.30
CA GLY A 371 -28.74 -1.80 -5.41
C GLY A 371 -27.60 -0.92 -5.94
N PHE A 372 -27.71 0.41 -5.86
CA PHE A 372 -26.66 1.33 -6.26
C PHE A 372 -25.37 1.19 -5.42
N CYS A 373 -25.45 0.65 -4.19
CA CYS A 373 -24.28 0.40 -3.35
C CYS A 373 -23.27 -0.56 -4.00
N ASN A 374 -23.71 -1.46 -4.88
CA ASN A 374 -22.82 -2.35 -5.62
C ASN A 374 -21.97 -1.61 -6.69
N ALA A 375 -22.42 -0.42 -7.11
CA ALA A 375 -21.61 0.44 -7.98
C ALA A 375 -20.68 1.36 -7.16
N TRP A 376 -21.11 1.80 -5.97
CA TRP A 376 -20.31 2.65 -5.09
C TRP A 376 -19.15 1.85 -4.45
N PHE A 377 -19.40 0.61 -4.06
CA PHE A 377 -18.45 -0.27 -3.39
C PHE A 377 -18.09 -1.49 -4.25
N PRO A 378 -16.89 -2.08 -4.09
CA PRO A 378 -15.86 -1.66 -3.15
C PRO A 378 -15.21 -0.34 -3.53
N LEU A 379 -14.68 0.36 -2.52
CA LEU A 379 -13.80 1.50 -2.69
C LEU A 379 -12.46 1.06 -3.32
N PRO A 380 -11.84 1.90 -4.15
CA PRO A 380 -10.61 1.55 -4.84
C PRO A 380 -9.37 1.74 -3.94
N PHE A 381 -9.36 1.11 -2.75
CA PHE A 381 -8.16 1.06 -1.93
C PHE A 381 -7.01 0.49 -2.75
N TYR A 382 -5.84 1.08 -2.60
CA TYR A 382 -4.63 0.68 -3.29
C TYR A 382 -3.40 1.03 -2.46
N GLY A 383 -2.29 0.36 -2.70
CA GLY A 383 -0.98 0.70 -2.19
C GLY A 383 0.06 0.42 -3.26
N TYR A 384 0.93 1.36 -3.55
CA TYR A 384 2.12 1.05 -4.32
C TYR A 384 3.02 0.15 -3.48
N GLY A 385 3.49 -0.97 -4.05
CA GLY A 385 4.23 -1.98 -3.30
C GLY A 385 5.48 -1.43 -2.58
N LEU A 386 6.11 -0.40 -3.17
CA LEU A 386 7.28 0.25 -2.57
C LEU A 386 6.94 1.16 -1.37
N ASP A 387 5.67 1.50 -1.14
CA ASP A 387 5.24 2.27 0.04
C ASP A 387 4.95 1.38 1.25
N ASN A 388 4.79 0.07 1.07
CA ASN A 388 4.55 -0.89 2.14
C ASN A 388 5.69 -0.92 3.16
N VAL A 389 5.36 -1.19 4.43
CA VAL A 389 6.27 -1.14 5.57
C VAL A 389 6.41 -2.50 6.27
#